data_49cc2c5932fedfa5bbc73dfc530b8c03
#
_entry.id   49cc2c5932fedfa5bbc73dfc530b8c03
#
_cell.length_a   1.000
_cell.length_b   1.000
_cell.length_c   1.000
_cell.angle_alpha   90.00
_cell.angle_beta   90.00
_cell.angle_gamma   90.00
#
_symmetry.space_group_name_H-M   'P 1'
#
loop_
_entity.id
_entity.type
_entity.pdbx_description
1 polymer ?
#
loop_
_entity_poly.entity_id
_entity_poly.type
_entity_poly.pdbx_seq_one_letter_code
_entity_poly.pdbx_strand_id
1 'polypeptide(L)'
;LTEWASLLDVYPTLLDYAGAPVADDEGLPGRSLRPLLEGREVAWRDSVFVEFFGVNSVSATMASVRHGRLKYGWNSSSEDDLYDLEADPHEMHNLIADPGCAAALQQMRERLEAWMVETKHPGLGLYRRSRMRNFPY
;
A
#
# COMPACT_ATOMS: atom_id res chain seq x y z
N LEU A 1 -5.31 -6.92 -18.09
CA LEU A 1 -5.54 -7.03 -16.65
C LEU A 1 -5.77 -5.65 -16.08
N THR A 2 -6.82 -5.48 -15.32
CA THR A 2 -7.17 -4.23 -14.62
C THR A 2 -7.00 -4.37 -13.11
N GLU A 3 -6.74 -5.59 -12.65
CA GLU A 3 -6.56 -5.95 -11.25
C GLU A 3 -5.22 -5.46 -10.72
N TRP A 4 -5.19 -5.18 -9.41
CA TRP A 4 -4.00 -4.73 -8.72
C TRP A 4 -2.96 -5.84 -8.57
N ALA A 5 -1.78 -5.64 -9.14
CA ALA A 5 -0.64 -6.54 -9.01
C ALA A 5 0.47 -5.91 -8.16
N SER A 6 1.20 -6.75 -7.43
CA SER A 6 2.39 -6.39 -6.67
C SER A 6 3.60 -7.16 -7.19
N LEU A 7 4.79 -6.63 -7.02
CA LEU A 7 6.03 -7.39 -7.28
C LEU A 7 6.12 -8.65 -6.43
N LEU A 8 5.49 -8.67 -5.26
CA LEU A 8 5.40 -9.85 -4.39
C LEU A 8 4.65 -11.01 -5.04
N ASP A 9 3.81 -10.75 -6.05
CA ASP A 9 3.03 -11.76 -6.76
C ASP A 9 3.86 -12.55 -7.78
N VAL A 10 5.02 -12.02 -8.18
CA VAL A 10 5.85 -12.64 -9.22
C VAL A 10 6.35 -14.00 -8.77
N TYR A 11 6.90 -14.11 -7.57
CA TYR A 11 7.45 -15.36 -7.04
C TYR A 11 6.41 -16.49 -6.98
N PRO A 12 5.25 -16.33 -6.31
CA PRO A 12 4.23 -17.37 -6.28
C PRO A 12 3.66 -17.68 -7.67
N THR A 13 3.65 -16.73 -8.59
CA THR A 13 3.23 -16.97 -9.97
C THR A 13 4.18 -17.90 -10.71
N LEU A 14 5.49 -17.70 -10.56
CA LEU A 14 6.50 -18.55 -11.19
C LEU A 14 6.45 -19.98 -10.64
N LEU A 15 6.29 -20.13 -9.31
CA LEU A 15 6.14 -21.45 -8.69
C LEU A 15 4.88 -22.17 -9.17
N ASP A 16 3.76 -21.47 -9.26
CA ASP A 16 2.48 -22.03 -9.75
C ASP A 16 2.59 -22.53 -11.20
N TYR A 17 3.23 -21.77 -12.08
CA TYR A 17 3.47 -22.22 -13.46
C TYR A 17 4.48 -23.35 -13.55
N ALA A 18 5.45 -23.42 -12.64
CA ALA A 18 6.42 -24.52 -12.55
C ALA A 18 5.83 -25.78 -11.93
N GLY A 19 4.61 -25.73 -11.39
CA GLY A 19 4.01 -26.86 -10.64
C GLY A 19 4.74 -27.17 -9.32
N ALA A 20 5.50 -26.18 -8.80
CA ALA A 20 6.20 -26.29 -7.53
C ALA A 20 5.30 -25.84 -6.38
N PRO A 21 5.37 -26.51 -5.21
CA PRO A 21 4.59 -26.08 -4.06
C PRO A 21 5.09 -24.70 -3.59
N VAL A 22 4.14 -23.78 -3.32
CA VAL A 22 4.43 -22.61 -2.51
C VAL A 22 4.44 -23.10 -1.06
N ALA A 23 5.54 -22.90 -0.34
CA ALA A 23 5.60 -23.28 1.05
C ALA A 23 4.59 -22.42 1.85
N ASP A 24 3.58 -23.08 2.43
CA ASP A 24 2.50 -22.42 3.19
C ASP A 24 3.01 -21.72 4.45
N ASP A 25 4.21 -22.04 4.91
CA ASP A 25 4.83 -21.53 6.12
C ASP A 25 5.73 -20.29 5.89
N GLU A 26 6.00 -19.92 4.66
CA GLU A 26 6.85 -18.76 4.35
C GLU A 26 6.15 -17.41 4.58
N GLY A 27 4.84 -17.39 4.85
CA GLY A 27 4.08 -16.17 5.16
C GLY A 27 4.17 -15.09 4.08
N LEU A 28 4.40 -15.49 2.83
CA LEU A 28 4.56 -14.57 1.72
C LEU A 28 3.23 -13.88 1.39
N PRO A 29 3.19 -12.54 1.41
CA PRO A 29 1.94 -11.80 1.18
C PRO A 29 1.50 -11.79 -0.30
N GLY A 30 2.33 -12.30 -1.20
CA GLY A 30 2.05 -12.37 -2.64
C GLY A 30 1.04 -13.47 -2.98
N ARG A 31 0.33 -13.31 -4.10
CA ARG A 31 -0.61 -14.28 -4.66
C ARG A 31 -0.24 -14.58 -6.11
N SER A 32 -0.39 -15.83 -6.54
CA SER A 32 -0.19 -16.18 -7.95
C SER A 32 -1.14 -15.39 -8.85
N LEU A 33 -0.59 -14.71 -9.83
CA LEU A 33 -1.33 -14.01 -10.89
C LEU A 33 -1.91 -14.97 -11.94
N ARG A 34 -1.54 -16.24 -11.90
CA ARG A 34 -1.95 -17.24 -12.90
C ARG A 34 -3.45 -17.29 -13.13
N PRO A 35 -4.34 -17.28 -12.09
CA PRO A 35 -5.78 -17.24 -12.33
C PRO A 35 -6.22 -16.06 -13.17
N LEU A 36 -5.68 -14.87 -12.91
CA LEU A 36 -5.99 -13.65 -13.67
C LEU A 36 -5.42 -13.71 -15.09
N LEU A 37 -4.19 -14.20 -15.26
CA LEU A 37 -3.53 -14.35 -16.56
C LEU A 37 -4.24 -15.37 -17.46
N GLU A 38 -4.87 -16.38 -16.86
CA GLU A 38 -5.70 -17.36 -17.55
C GLU A 38 -7.17 -16.90 -17.73
N GLY A 39 -7.52 -15.68 -17.36
CA GLY A 39 -8.85 -15.11 -17.51
C GLY A 39 -9.91 -15.68 -16.56
N ARG A 40 -9.48 -16.28 -15.45
CA ARG A 40 -10.41 -16.82 -14.45
C ARG A 40 -10.94 -15.71 -13.55
N GLU A 41 -12.24 -15.73 -13.29
CA GLU A 41 -12.87 -14.86 -12.31
C GLU A 41 -12.55 -15.35 -10.90
N VAL A 42 -11.78 -14.55 -10.14
CA VAL A 42 -11.39 -14.86 -8.75
C VAL A 42 -11.51 -13.60 -7.89
N ALA A 43 -11.81 -13.78 -6.61
CA ALA A 43 -11.74 -12.69 -5.66
C ALA A 43 -10.29 -12.19 -5.56
N TRP A 44 -10.11 -10.91 -5.84
CA TRP A 44 -8.79 -10.28 -5.86
C TRP A 44 -8.73 -9.09 -4.91
N ARG A 45 -7.51 -8.62 -4.63
CA ARG A 45 -7.29 -7.45 -3.78
C ARG A 45 -7.81 -6.18 -4.45
N ASP A 46 -8.30 -5.26 -3.63
CA ASP A 46 -8.75 -3.94 -4.05
C ASP A 46 -7.74 -2.83 -3.74
N SER A 47 -6.62 -3.19 -3.14
CA SER A 47 -5.57 -2.26 -2.72
C SER A 47 -4.19 -2.87 -2.90
N VAL A 48 -3.20 -2.02 -3.14
CA VAL A 48 -1.78 -2.38 -3.08
C VAL A 48 -1.05 -1.48 -2.10
N PHE A 49 -0.05 -2.06 -1.45
CA PHE A 49 0.76 -1.38 -0.44
C PHE A 49 2.22 -1.39 -0.85
N VAL A 50 2.91 -0.30 -0.53
CA VAL A 50 4.35 -0.15 -0.75
C VAL A 50 4.97 0.36 0.53
N GLU A 51 6.11 -0.20 0.90
CA GLU A 51 6.87 0.22 2.07
C GLU A 51 8.32 0.55 1.68
N PHE A 52 8.90 1.47 2.43
CA PHE A 52 10.30 1.84 2.31
C PHE A 52 10.90 2.02 3.70
N PHE A 53 11.94 1.26 3.97
CA PHE A 53 12.78 1.43 5.15
C PHE A 53 14.10 2.03 4.69
N GLY A 54 14.41 3.22 5.16
CA GLY A 54 15.52 4.03 4.72
C GLY A 54 16.80 3.27 4.36
N VAL A 55 17.49 3.77 3.35
CA VAL A 55 18.75 3.21 2.86
C VAL A 55 19.87 4.19 3.16
N ASN A 56 21.00 3.69 3.65
CA ASN A 56 22.20 4.47 4.00
C ASN A 56 21.92 5.51 5.12
N SER A 57 22.11 6.79 4.81
CA SER A 57 21.94 7.90 5.77
C SER A 57 20.51 8.43 5.89
N VAL A 58 19.56 7.86 5.15
CA VAL A 58 18.14 8.29 5.19
C VAL A 58 17.37 7.42 6.18
N SER A 59 17.11 7.95 7.37
CA SER A 59 16.35 7.28 8.45
C SER A 59 14.85 7.54 8.31
N ALA A 60 14.27 7.45 7.12
CA ALA A 60 12.84 7.62 6.90
C ALA A 60 12.15 6.26 6.74
N THR A 61 11.07 6.05 7.45
CA THR A 61 10.14 4.95 7.20
C THR A 61 8.93 5.53 6.48
N MET A 62 8.60 4.94 5.34
CA MET A 62 7.45 5.35 4.53
C MET A 62 6.58 4.13 4.26
N ALA A 63 5.28 4.34 4.18
CA ALA A 63 4.36 3.35 3.71
C ALA A 63 3.23 4.02 2.93
N SER A 64 2.79 3.40 1.86
CA SER A 64 1.70 3.94 1.05
C SER A 64 0.67 2.88 0.71
N VAL A 65 -0.54 3.32 0.48
CA VAL A 65 -1.64 2.52 -0.03
C VAL A 65 -2.24 3.18 -1.27
N ARG A 66 -2.52 2.36 -2.29
CA ARG A 66 -3.34 2.75 -3.42
C ARG A 66 -4.62 1.94 -3.43
N HIS A 67 -5.75 2.64 -3.53
CA HIS A 67 -7.08 2.06 -3.62
C HIS A 67 -7.94 2.87 -4.58
N GLY A 68 -8.48 2.21 -5.62
CA GLY A 68 -9.17 2.91 -6.69
C GLY A 68 -8.29 4.02 -7.28
N ARG A 69 -8.82 5.23 -7.40
CA ARG A 69 -8.09 6.39 -7.93
C ARG A 69 -7.17 7.06 -6.90
N LEU A 70 -7.31 6.75 -5.60
CA LEU A 70 -6.58 7.43 -4.53
C LEU A 70 -5.27 6.73 -4.19
N LYS A 71 -4.26 7.53 -3.90
CA LYS A 71 -2.99 7.11 -3.31
C LYS A 71 -2.73 7.95 -2.05
N TYR A 72 -2.51 7.30 -0.94
CA TYR A 72 -2.08 7.92 0.31
C TYR A 72 -0.70 7.43 0.70
N GLY A 73 0.19 8.33 1.03
CA GLY A 73 1.53 8.09 1.52
C GLY A 73 1.72 8.63 2.93
N TRP A 74 2.21 7.79 3.83
CA TRP A 74 2.71 8.18 5.13
C TRP A 74 4.23 8.27 5.11
N ASN A 75 4.77 9.33 5.72
CA ASN A 75 6.20 9.55 5.86
C ASN A 75 6.55 9.89 7.31
N SER A 76 7.49 9.14 7.90
CA SER A 76 7.90 9.36 9.29
C SER A 76 8.68 10.65 9.53
N SER A 77 9.18 11.30 8.48
CA SER A 77 10.12 12.42 8.51
C SER A 77 9.62 13.67 7.81
N SER A 78 8.47 13.60 7.14
CA SER A 78 7.86 14.73 6.44
C SER A 78 6.34 14.67 6.51
N GLU A 79 5.68 15.58 5.82
CA GLU A 79 4.25 15.59 5.65
C GLU A 79 3.78 14.34 4.87
N ASP A 80 2.58 13.85 5.23
CA ASP A 80 1.88 12.83 4.47
C ASP A 80 1.41 13.38 3.12
N ASP A 81 1.08 12.50 2.20
CA ASP A 81 0.51 12.89 0.92
C ASP A 81 -0.77 12.12 0.58
N LEU A 82 -1.65 12.80 -0.16
CA LEU A 82 -2.86 12.23 -0.75
C LEU A 82 -3.01 12.72 -2.18
N TYR A 83 -3.15 11.81 -3.12
CA TYR A 83 -3.33 12.14 -4.53
C TYR A 83 -4.54 11.43 -5.13
N ASP A 84 -5.20 12.09 -6.06
CA ASP A 84 -6.20 11.53 -6.96
C ASP A 84 -5.53 11.27 -8.31
N LEU A 85 -5.15 10.03 -8.57
CA LEU A 85 -4.36 9.67 -9.76
C LEU A 85 -5.16 9.67 -11.07
N GLU A 86 -6.49 9.82 -11.03
CA GLU A 86 -7.30 10.05 -12.23
C GLU A 86 -7.29 11.54 -12.61
N ALA A 87 -7.40 12.44 -11.62
CA ALA A 87 -7.39 13.87 -11.83
C ALA A 87 -5.96 14.42 -11.98
N ASP A 88 -5.00 13.84 -11.26
CA ASP A 88 -3.60 14.25 -11.19
C ASP A 88 -2.65 13.04 -11.30
N PRO A 89 -2.48 12.45 -12.49
CA PRO A 89 -1.63 11.26 -12.68
C PRO A 89 -0.15 11.52 -12.45
N HIS A 90 0.26 12.79 -12.34
CA HIS A 90 1.65 13.21 -12.11
C HIS A 90 1.93 13.60 -10.64
N GLU A 91 0.93 13.47 -9.75
CA GLU A 91 1.08 13.72 -8.31
C GLU A 91 1.61 15.13 -7.99
N MET A 92 1.12 16.14 -8.73
CA MET A 92 1.57 17.53 -8.61
C MET A 92 0.85 18.31 -7.51
N HIS A 93 -0.33 17.84 -7.08
CA HIS A 93 -1.19 18.54 -6.13
C HIS A 93 -1.54 17.65 -4.94
N ASN A 94 -0.83 17.86 -3.81
CA ASN A 94 -1.11 17.13 -2.57
C ASN A 94 -2.44 17.59 -1.96
N LEU A 95 -3.40 16.66 -1.85
CA LEU A 95 -4.75 16.90 -1.32
C LEU A 95 -4.84 16.69 0.20
N ILE A 96 -3.73 16.49 0.90
CA ILE A 96 -3.70 16.14 2.33
C ILE A 96 -4.41 17.17 3.20
N ALA A 97 -4.32 18.45 2.84
CA ALA A 97 -4.92 19.59 3.55
C ALA A 97 -6.29 20.02 2.98
N ASP A 98 -6.81 19.36 1.94
CA ASP A 98 -8.09 19.69 1.35
C ASP A 98 -9.25 19.18 2.23
N PRO A 99 -10.09 20.08 2.80
CA PRO A 99 -11.25 19.68 3.60
C PRO A 99 -12.25 18.82 2.84
N GLY A 100 -12.37 19.00 1.51
CA GLY A 100 -13.23 18.20 0.65
C GLY A 100 -12.78 16.74 0.56
N CYS A 101 -11.51 16.46 0.85
CA CYS A 101 -10.92 15.12 0.82
C CYS A 101 -10.83 14.45 2.19
N ALA A 102 -11.29 15.10 3.27
CA ALA A 102 -11.12 14.60 4.64
C ALA A 102 -11.67 13.19 4.87
N ALA A 103 -12.86 12.87 4.34
CA ALA A 103 -13.45 11.54 4.47
C ALA A 103 -12.65 10.49 3.69
N ALA A 104 -12.21 10.81 2.48
CA ALA A 104 -11.39 9.94 1.65
C ALA A 104 -10.02 9.69 2.32
N LEU A 105 -9.39 10.72 2.84
CA LEU A 105 -8.15 10.62 3.60
C LEU A 105 -8.30 9.69 4.81
N GLN A 106 -9.39 9.82 5.57
CA GLN A 106 -9.62 8.96 6.72
C GLN A 106 -9.74 7.48 6.31
N GLN A 107 -10.48 7.18 5.24
CA GLN A 107 -10.60 5.81 4.71
C GLN A 107 -9.24 5.24 4.28
N MET A 108 -8.42 6.04 3.59
CA MET A 108 -7.10 5.60 3.14
C MET A 108 -6.16 5.33 4.31
N ARG A 109 -6.24 6.13 5.35
CA ARG A 109 -5.49 5.97 6.60
C ARG A 109 -5.88 4.71 7.35
N GLU A 110 -7.17 4.41 7.44
CA GLU A 110 -7.69 3.19 8.06
C GLU A 110 -7.24 1.94 7.30
N ARG A 111 -7.24 1.98 5.97
CA ARG A 111 -6.72 0.87 5.12
C ARG A 111 -5.23 0.63 5.38
N LEU A 112 -4.43 1.68 5.41
CA LEU A 112 -3.00 1.56 5.69
C LEU A 112 -2.75 1.01 7.09
N GLU A 113 -3.46 1.50 8.10
CA GLU A 113 -3.33 1.00 9.47
C GLU A 113 -3.73 -0.47 9.59
N ALA A 114 -4.84 -0.88 8.98
CA ALA A 114 -5.31 -2.26 8.98
C ALA A 114 -4.25 -3.20 8.38
N TRP A 115 -3.68 -2.83 7.25
CA TRP A 115 -2.58 -3.58 6.64
C TRP A 115 -1.34 -3.64 7.53
N MET A 116 -0.94 -2.52 8.15
CA MET A 116 0.18 -2.48 9.09
C MET A 116 -0.04 -3.37 10.31
N VAL A 117 -1.27 -3.51 10.78
CA VAL A 117 -1.63 -4.42 11.89
C VAL A 117 -1.53 -5.87 11.42
N GLU A 118 -2.12 -6.20 10.28
CA GLU A 118 -2.13 -7.55 9.71
C GLU A 118 -0.71 -8.08 9.46
N THR A 119 0.13 -7.23 8.88
CA THR A 119 1.52 -7.57 8.54
C THR A 119 2.50 -7.42 9.72
N LYS A 120 2.04 -7.01 10.90
CA LYS A 120 2.89 -6.67 12.06
C LYS A 120 4.00 -5.69 11.68
N HIS A 121 3.66 -4.70 10.85
CA HIS A 121 4.60 -3.75 10.28
C HIS A 121 5.41 -3.03 11.38
N PRO A 122 6.75 -3.00 11.31
CA PRO A 122 7.60 -2.44 12.37
C PRO A 122 7.37 -0.94 12.59
N GLY A 123 6.92 -0.21 11.57
CA GLY A 123 6.58 1.21 11.63
C GLY A 123 5.22 1.54 12.26
N LEU A 124 4.37 0.55 12.60
CA LEU A 124 3.01 0.78 13.10
C LEU A 124 2.97 1.71 14.33
N GLY A 125 3.87 1.49 15.29
CA GLY A 125 3.94 2.33 16.49
C GLY A 125 4.32 3.78 16.19
N LEU A 126 5.16 4.01 15.19
CA LEU A 126 5.55 5.34 14.73
C LEU A 126 4.41 6.02 13.97
N TYR A 127 3.75 5.27 13.08
CA TYR A 127 2.55 5.71 12.36
C TYR A 127 1.45 6.19 13.31
N ARG A 128 1.09 5.39 14.31
CA ARG A 128 0.07 5.77 15.32
C ARG A 128 0.45 7.01 16.10
N ARG A 129 1.72 7.17 16.49
CA ARG A 129 2.20 8.37 17.17
C ARG A 129 2.13 9.61 16.30
N SER A 130 2.48 9.53 15.03
CA SER A 130 2.37 10.67 14.10
C SER A 130 0.92 11.12 13.92
N ARG A 131 -0.02 10.18 13.97
CA ARG A 131 -1.47 10.46 13.87
C ARG A 131 -2.06 11.13 15.11
N MET A 132 -1.50 10.86 16.30
CA MET A 132 -1.93 11.49 17.55
C MET A 132 -1.37 12.92 17.72
N ARG A 133 -0.29 13.24 17.03
CA ARG A 133 0.22 14.60 16.94
C ARG A 133 -0.64 15.33 15.91
N ASN A 134 -1.62 16.10 16.38
CA ASN A 134 -2.21 17.16 15.58
C ASN A 134 -1.08 18.14 15.26
N PHE A 135 -0.37 17.96 14.16
CA PHE A 135 0.44 19.02 13.61
C PHE A 135 -0.56 20.05 13.06
N PRO A 136 -0.67 21.26 13.65
CA PRO A 136 -1.31 22.35 12.94
C PRO A 136 -0.39 22.65 11.76
N TYR A 137 -0.87 22.42 10.56
CA TYR A 137 -0.26 22.94 9.36
C TYR A 137 -0.47 24.44 9.28
#